data_9c9a66b075609ab768b31f85df5ce806
#
_entry.id   9c9a66b075609ab768b31f85df5ce806
#
_cell.length_a   1.000
_cell.length_b   1.000
_cell.length_c   1.000
_cell.angle_alpha   90.00
_cell.angle_beta   90.00
_cell.angle_gamma   90.00
#
_symmetry.space_group_name_H-M   'P 1'
#
loop_
_entity.id
_entity.type
_entity.pdbx_description
1 polymer ?
#
loop_
_entity_poly.entity_id
_entity_poly.type
_entity_poly.pdbx_seq_one_letter_code
_entity_poly.pdbx_strand_id
1 'polypeptide(L)'
;MIDRRCFGAWAVGAAGAVPWPSLAQPVPRVGDGLPVVGVLMTDAANSLTLPAFVQGLRDLGYVDGRTVVIDVRSAAGKSQALPGLAKELVQRKADLIYATGPAAIRAAAAATRTTPIVALDLETEPVQAGWAQSLARPGGNLTGVFLDLPGLAGKWLQLLLEAAPSARRVGVLWDSTTGATQLAAAQAAAKGLRVELAVMELGGGAAFEPAATAGLGAGIQALLQLSSPAISLHSTESAGFVVKHRLAAISPFRRFAESGGLLSYGPDRVDMSRRAAGYVDKILKGAKPADLAIEQPARFELVINLKAAKALGLTIPQALLSRADEVIQ
;
A
#
# COMPACT_ATOMS: atom_id res chain seq x y z
N MET A 1 -43.38 -29.90 67.25
CA MET A 1 -42.15 -30.29 67.98
C MET A 1 -40.97 -29.94 67.05
N ILE A 2 -40.18 -28.97 67.47
CA ILE A 2 -38.71 -28.79 67.16
C ILE A 2 -38.32 -28.62 65.70
N ASP A 3 -37.47 -27.73 65.29
CA ASP A 3 -36.79 -26.53 65.80
C ASP A 3 -36.13 -25.80 64.62
N ARG A 4 -36.19 -24.56 64.67
CA ARG A 4 -35.26 -23.49 64.33
C ARG A 4 -34.08 -23.67 63.32
N ARG A 5 -34.02 -22.73 62.37
CA ARG A 5 -32.89 -21.90 62.04
C ARG A 5 -31.83 -22.47 61.05
N CYS A 6 -31.72 -21.91 59.88
CA CYS A 6 -30.63 -20.95 59.63
C CYS A 6 -30.88 -20.20 58.31
N PHE A 7 -31.08 -18.91 58.43
CA PHE A 7 -30.95 -17.97 57.31
C PHE A 7 -29.48 -17.86 56.94
N GLY A 8 -29.14 -18.28 55.74
CA GLY A 8 -27.85 -18.01 55.12
C GLY A 8 -28.02 -16.95 54.04
N ALA A 9 -27.67 -15.70 54.36
CA ALA A 9 -27.62 -14.58 53.39
C ALA A 9 -26.51 -14.86 52.38
N TRP A 10 -26.87 -14.97 51.12
CA TRP A 10 -25.90 -14.98 50.02
C TRP A 10 -25.55 -13.53 49.73
N ALA A 11 -24.35 -13.13 50.11
CA ALA A 11 -23.76 -11.87 49.73
C ALA A 11 -23.45 -11.92 48.21
N VAL A 12 -24.09 -11.05 47.45
CA VAL A 12 -23.74 -10.78 46.06
C VAL A 12 -22.36 -10.11 46.06
N GLY A 13 -21.35 -10.90 45.79
CA GLY A 13 -20.00 -10.38 45.56
C GLY A 13 -19.96 -9.57 44.29
N ALA A 14 -19.78 -8.26 44.38
CA ALA A 14 -19.42 -7.38 43.28
C ALA A 14 -18.09 -7.88 42.73
N ALA A 15 -18.11 -8.49 41.54
CA ALA A 15 -16.92 -8.78 40.76
C ALA A 15 -16.29 -7.46 40.37
N GLY A 16 -15.30 -7.00 41.11
CA GLY A 16 -14.45 -5.90 40.78
C GLY A 16 -13.74 -6.25 39.47
N ALA A 17 -14.01 -5.48 38.41
CA ALA A 17 -13.24 -5.51 37.19
C ALA A 17 -11.79 -5.15 37.56
N VAL A 18 -10.92 -6.13 37.64
CA VAL A 18 -9.48 -5.93 37.73
C VAL A 18 -9.07 -5.30 36.41
N PRO A 19 -8.59 -4.05 36.36
CA PRO A 19 -8.04 -3.49 35.13
C PRO A 19 -6.81 -4.35 34.79
N TRP A 20 -6.84 -5.04 33.66
CA TRP A 20 -5.65 -5.65 33.10
C TRP A 20 -4.63 -4.54 32.90
N PRO A 21 -3.44 -4.66 33.49
CA PRO A 21 -2.39 -3.72 33.18
C PRO A 21 -2.17 -3.84 31.67
N SER A 22 -2.44 -2.75 30.96
CA SER A 22 -1.93 -2.55 29.61
C SER A 22 -0.42 -2.76 29.71
N LEU A 23 0.06 -3.90 29.25
CA LEU A 23 1.48 -4.14 29.03
C LEU A 23 1.87 -3.26 27.84
N ALA A 24 1.96 -1.96 28.07
CA ALA A 24 2.84 -1.11 27.30
C ALA A 24 4.23 -1.72 27.49
N GLN A 25 4.66 -2.53 26.52
CA GLN A 25 6.02 -3.02 26.50
C GLN A 25 6.92 -1.79 26.61
N PRO A 26 7.88 -1.79 27.57
CA PRO A 26 8.81 -0.68 27.67
C PRO A 26 9.50 -0.57 26.32
N VAL A 27 9.25 0.53 25.60
CA VAL A 27 9.99 0.86 24.40
C VAL A 27 11.45 0.95 24.83
N PRO A 28 12.36 0.11 24.31
CA PRO A 28 13.75 0.16 24.66
C PRO A 28 14.22 1.61 24.54
N ARG A 29 14.84 2.15 25.59
CA ARG A 29 15.30 3.53 25.56
C ARG A 29 16.40 3.60 24.52
N VAL A 30 16.39 4.69 23.73
CA VAL A 30 17.53 5.10 22.93
C VAL A 30 18.74 5.14 23.87
N GLY A 31 19.58 4.11 23.81
CA GLY A 31 20.71 3.95 24.76
C GLY A 31 21.13 2.51 25.01
N ASP A 32 20.32 1.50 24.66
CA ASP A 32 20.68 0.08 24.87
C ASP A 32 21.58 -0.50 23.76
N GLY A 33 22.14 0.35 22.89
CA GLY A 33 23.11 -0.05 21.86
C GLY A 33 22.54 -0.76 20.63
N LEU A 34 21.22 -0.98 20.54
CA LEU A 34 20.58 -1.56 19.37
C LEU A 34 20.24 -0.47 18.33
N PRO A 35 20.49 -0.72 17.03
CA PRO A 35 20.04 0.19 15.98
C PRO A 35 18.50 0.30 15.96
N VAL A 36 17.99 1.49 15.68
CA VAL A 36 16.57 1.82 15.62
C VAL A 36 16.14 2.04 14.18
N VAL A 37 15.29 1.17 13.67
CA VAL A 37 14.63 1.30 12.37
C VAL A 37 13.24 1.89 12.58
N GLY A 38 13.08 3.18 12.28
CA GLY A 38 11.79 3.83 12.24
C GLY A 38 10.99 3.36 11.02
N VAL A 39 9.73 3.00 11.21
CA VAL A 39 8.82 2.67 10.10
C VAL A 39 7.72 3.71 10.06
N LEU A 40 7.57 4.42 8.95
CA LEU A 40 6.54 5.45 8.74
C LEU A 40 5.60 5.05 7.61
N MET A 41 4.31 4.92 7.93
CA MET A 41 3.31 4.50 6.94
C MET A 41 1.90 5.03 7.26
N THR A 42 1.07 5.11 6.23
CA THR A 42 -0.31 5.60 6.37
C THR A 42 -1.17 4.64 7.20
N ASP A 43 -1.07 3.33 6.95
CA ASP A 43 -1.81 2.31 7.69
C ASP A 43 -0.97 1.04 7.85
N ALA A 44 -0.54 0.76 9.09
CA ALA A 44 0.24 -0.42 9.42
C ALA A 44 -0.65 -1.65 9.63
N ALA A 45 -1.86 -1.48 10.17
CA ALA A 45 -2.75 -2.59 10.54
C ALA A 45 -3.21 -3.40 9.32
N ASN A 46 -3.47 -2.69 8.20
CA ASN A 46 -3.91 -3.31 6.94
C ASN A 46 -2.77 -3.48 5.91
N SER A 47 -1.51 -3.26 6.31
CA SER A 47 -0.38 -3.33 5.41
C SER A 47 0.02 -4.78 5.11
N LEU A 48 0.08 -5.14 3.84
CA LEU A 48 0.69 -6.39 3.38
C LEU A 48 2.22 -6.30 3.31
N THR A 49 2.76 -5.08 3.23
CA THR A 49 4.19 -4.84 3.03
C THR A 49 4.98 -4.85 4.32
N LEU A 50 4.38 -4.44 5.45
CA LEU A 50 5.06 -4.42 6.75
C LEU A 50 5.49 -5.81 7.22
N PRO A 51 4.65 -6.86 7.22
CA PRO A 51 5.09 -8.21 7.56
C PRO A 51 6.22 -8.73 6.67
N ALA A 52 6.17 -8.44 5.35
CA ALA A 52 7.19 -8.84 4.41
C ALA A 52 8.53 -8.11 4.65
N PHE A 53 8.48 -6.83 4.99
CA PHE A 53 9.65 -6.05 5.39
C PHE A 53 10.29 -6.60 6.67
N VAL A 54 9.50 -6.82 7.71
CA VAL A 54 9.97 -7.40 8.99
C VAL A 54 10.54 -8.80 8.78
N GLN A 55 9.93 -9.62 7.92
CA GLN A 55 10.48 -10.93 7.58
C GLN A 55 11.80 -10.79 6.83
N GLY A 56 11.90 -9.87 5.87
CA GLY A 56 13.15 -9.59 5.17
C GLY A 56 14.29 -9.15 6.11
N LEU A 57 13.97 -8.35 7.14
CA LEU A 57 14.93 -8.00 8.19
C LEU A 57 15.35 -9.23 9.01
N ARG A 58 14.42 -10.12 9.37
CA ARG A 58 14.73 -11.35 10.10
C ARG A 58 15.64 -12.27 9.30
N ASP A 59 15.39 -12.42 8.01
CA ASP A 59 16.20 -13.25 7.10
C ASP A 59 17.65 -12.73 7.03
N LEU A 60 17.86 -11.43 7.30
CA LEU A 60 19.16 -10.77 7.38
C LEU A 60 19.75 -10.72 8.80
N GLY A 61 19.10 -11.36 9.78
CA GLY A 61 19.56 -11.44 11.17
C GLY A 61 19.08 -10.30 12.09
N TYR A 62 18.21 -9.40 11.60
CA TYR A 62 17.64 -8.32 12.39
C TYR A 62 16.33 -8.76 13.06
N VAL A 63 16.40 -9.08 14.35
CA VAL A 63 15.27 -9.53 15.16
C VAL A 63 14.85 -8.42 16.11
N ASP A 64 13.61 -7.97 15.99
CA ASP A 64 13.06 -6.90 16.82
C ASP A 64 13.19 -7.20 18.31
N GLY A 65 13.66 -6.21 19.08
CA GLY A 65 13.94 -6.32 20.51
C GLY A 65 15.20 -7.13 20.88
N ARG A 66 15.95 -7.70 19.88
CA ARG A 66 17.19 -8.46 20.11
C ARG A 66 18.40 -7.91 19.40
N THR A 67 18.31 -7.62 18.11
CA THR A 67 19.42 -7.09 17.29
C THR A 67 19.06 -5.78 16.61
N VAL A 68 17.82 -5.36 16.66
CA VAL A 68 17.27 -4.12 16.13
C VAL A 68 16.04 -3.71 16.94
N VAL A 69 15.70 -2.44 16.95
CA VAL A 69 14.40 -1.94 17.41
C VAL A 69 13.62 -1.48 16.19
N ILE A 70 12.42 -2.01 15.98
CA ILE A 70 11.52 -1.60 14.90
C ILE A 70 10.43 -0.68 15.49
N ASP A 71 10.61 0.65 15.34
CA ASP A 71 9.68 1.66 15.86
C ASP A 71 8.65 2.04 14.79
N VAL A 72 7.46 1.41 14.84
CA VAL A 72 6.40 1.62 13.84
C VAL A 72 5.54 2.83 14.19
N ARG A 73 5.43 3.77 13.26
CA ARG A 73 4.53 4.92 13.29
C ARG A 73 3.51 4.83 12.16
N SER A 74 2.26 4.64 12.54
CA SER A 74 1.13 4.53 11.64
C SER A 74 0.21 5.73 11.80
N ALA A 75 -0.19 6.33 10.68
CA ALA A 75 -1.17 7.40 10.68
C ALA A 75 -2.63 6.89 10.79
N ALA A 76 -2.84 5.56 10.88
CA ALA A 76 -4.15 4.92 10.95
C ALA A 76 -5.14 5.44 9.88
N GLY A 77 -4.66 5.57 8.64
CA GLY A 77 -5.41 6.12 7.51
C GLY A 77 -5.46 7.65 7.42
N LYS A 78 -4.98 8.38 8.44
CA LYS A 78 -5.03 9.84 8.50
C LYS A 78 -3.70 10.46 8.06
N SER A 79 -3.49 10.63 6.76
CA SER A 79 -2.23 11.13 6.20
C SER A 79 -1.75 12.46 6.80
N GLN A 80 -2.66 13.28 7.34
CA GLN A 80 -2.34 14.54 8.00
C GLN A 80 -1.48 14.37 9.27
N ALA A 81 -1.47 13.18 9.89
CA ALA A 81 -0.66 12.89 11.06
C ALA A 81 0.82 12.58 10.70
N LEU A 82 1.12 12.20 9.46
CA LEU A 82 2.45 11.77 9.03
C LEU A 82 3.57 12.77 9.32
N PRO A 83 3.41 14.11 9.13
CA PRO A 83 4.47 15.05 9.46
C PRO A 83 4.86 15.07 10.94
N GLY A 84 3.89 14.90 11.85
CA GLY A 84 4.15 14.78 13.29
C GLY A 84 4.90 13.49 13.62
N LEU A 85 4.41 12.37 13.09
CA LEU A 85 5.01 11.05 13.29
C LEU A 85 6.44 10.95 12.74
N ALA A 86 6.71 11.57 11.59
CA ALA A 86 8.07 11.65 11.04
C ALA A 86 9.01 12.41 11.97
N LYS A 87 8.58 13.56 12.52
CA LYS A 87 9.37 14.33 13.50
C LYS A 87 9.61 13.53 14.77
N GLU A 88 8.64 12.77 15.27
CA GLU A 88 8.83 11.90 16.42
C GLU A 88 9.95 10.88 16.18
N LEU A 89 9.99 10.19 15.02
CA LEU A 89 11.04 9.23 14.68
C LEU A 89 12.42 9.90 14.70
N VAL A 90 12.54 11.10 14.13
CA VAL A 90 13.80 11.87 14.14
C VAL A 90 14.21 12.27 15.57
N GLN A 91 13.27 12.75 16.38
CA GLN A 91 13.51 13.12 17.79
C GLN A 91 13.92 11.90 18.64
N ARG A 92 13.38 10.73 18.33
CA ARG A 92 13.74 9.45 18.97
C ARG A 92 15.07 8.88 18.46
N LYS A 93 15.76 9.61 17.59
CA LYS A 93 17.07 9.25 17.02
C LYS A 93 17.05 7.91 16.29
N ALA A 94 16.02 7.69 15.46
CA ALA A 94 16.04 6.55 14.53
C ALA A 94 17.30 6.61 13.67
N ASP A 95 18.03 5.49 13.55
CA ASP A 95 19.22 5.37 12.73
C ASP A 95 18.90 5.45 11.24
N LEU A 96 17.70 5.02 10.88
CA LEU A 96 17.12 5.21 9.56
C LEU A 96 15.59 5.16 9.64
N ILE A 97 14.92 5.67 8.60
CA ILE A 97 13.45 5.63 8.46
C ILE A 97 13.10 4.84 7.20
N TYR A 98 12.34 3.74 7.35
CA TYR A 98 11.65 3.09 6.25
C TYR A 98 10.29 3.76 6.06
N ALA A 99 10.07 4.38 4.91
CA ALA A 99 8.84 5.12 4.60
C ALA A 99 8.11 4.52 3.39
N THR A 100 6.79 4.30 3.49
CA THR A 100 6.01 3.68 2.41
C THR A 100 4.90 4.59 1.90
N GLY A 101 4.89 4.79 0.59
CA GLY A 101 3.95 5.62 -0.14
C GLY A 101 4.28 7.12 -0.11
N PRO A 102 3.75 7.89 -1.09
CA PRO A 102 4.18 9.27 -1.34
C PRO A 102 4.06 10.20 -0.14
N ALA A 103 2.98 10.09 0.62
CA ALA A 103 2.71 10.98 1.76
C ALA A 103 3.70 10.75 2.92
N ALA A 104 4.01 9.47 3.24
CA ALA A 104 4.97 9.14 4.29
C ALA A 104 6.40 9.54 3.88
N ILE A 105 6.77 9.32 2.63
CA ILE A 105 8.09 9.70 2.11
C ILE A 105 8.26 11.21 2.12
N ARG A 106 7.26 11.98 1.65
CA ARG A 106 7.29 13.45 1.75
C ARG A 106 7.45 13.93 3.19
N ALA A 107 6.72 13.31 4.13
CA ALA A 107 6.80 13.65 5.54
C ALA A 107 8.19 13.35 6.11
N ALA A 108 8.77 12.19 5.83
CA ALA A 108 10.12 11.83 6.25
C ALA A 108 11.17 12.77 5.64
N ALA A 109 11.12 13.01 4.33
CA ALA A 109 12.05 13.91 3.63
C ALA A 109 11.97 15.37 4.10
N ALA A 110 10.80 15.82 4.56
CA ALA A 110 10.63 17.14 5.16
C ALA A 110 11.14 17.20 6.61
N ALA A 111 11.07 16.07 7.35
CA ALA A 111 11.48 16.03 8.75
C ALA A 111 13.00 15.97 8.95
N THR A 112 13.74 15.40 7.99
CA THR A 112 15.21 15.24 8.12
C THR A 112 15.91 15.32 6.77
N ARG A 113 17.16 15.83 6.81
CA ARG A 113 18.11 15.83 5.68
C ARG A 113 19.32 14.96 5.95
N THR A 114 19.43 14.38 7.15
CA THR A 114 20.60 13.61 7.61
C THR A 114 20.27 12.17 7.96
N THR A 115 19.13 11.91 8.62
CA THR A 115 18.70 10.54 8.89
C THR A 115 18.43 9.83 7.57
N PRO A 116 19.05 8.67 7.29
CA PRO A 116 18.79 7.86 6.11
C PRO A 116 17.29 7.52 5.94
N ILE A 117 16.81 7.59 4.72
CA ILE A 117 15.44 7.21 4.37
C ILE A 117 15.50 6.10 3.31
N VAL A 118 14.93 4.94 3.66
CA VAL A 118 14.65 3.86 2.71
C VAL A 118 13.19 3.98 2.31
N ALA A 119 12.95 4.30 1.06
CA ALA A 119 11.61 4.52 0.53
C ALA A 119 11.08 3.30 -0.22
N LEU A 120 9.78 3.05 -0.14
CA LEU A 120 9.04 2.18 -1.04
C LEU A 120 7.87 2.96 -1.59
N ASP A 121 7.93 3.31 -2.86
CA ASP A 121 6.90 4.13 -3.54
C ASP A 121 6.56 3.56 -4.91
N LEU A 122 5.28 3.62 -5.24
CA LEU A 122 4.76 3.17 -6.52
C LEU A 122 4.28 4.35 -7.40
N GLU A 123 4.10 5.53 -6.81
CA GLU A 123 3.33 6.62 -7.40
C GLU A 123 4.17 7.83 -7.80
N THR A 124 5.39 7.95 -7.25
CA THR A 124 6.20 9.16 -7.41
C THR A 124 7.49 8.86 -8.17
N GLU A 125 7.83 9.70 -9.12
CA GLU A 125 9.16 9.72 -9.73
C GLU A 125 10.12 10.51 -8.82
N PRO A 126 11.15 9.87 -8.23
CA PRO A 126 11.94 10.47 -7.14
C PRO A 126 12.83 11.64 -7.59
N VAL A 127 13.25 11.68 -8.87
CA VAL A 127 14.08 12.78 -9.41
C VAL A 127 13.21 14.01 -9.64
N GLN A 128 12.03 13.85 -10.25
CA GLN A 128 11.08 14.96 -10.44
C GLN A 128 10.56 15.50 -9.12
N ALA A 129 10.41 14.64 -8.12
CA ALA A 129 10.04 15.05 -6.76
C ALA A 129 11.17 15.78 -6.00
N GLY A 130 12.37 15.85 -6.57
CA GLY A 130 13.54 16.47 -5.93
C GLY A 130 14.11 15.65 -4.76
N TRP A 131 13.80 14.37 -4.66
CA TRP A 131 14.31 13.49 -3.61
C TRP A 131 15.64 12.84 -3.97
N ALA A 132 15.94 12.73 -5.26
CA ALA A 132 17.16 12.15 -5.77
C ALA A 132 17.70 12.97 -6.97
N GLN A 133 19.01 12.97 -7.15
CA GLN A 133 19.65 13.59 -8.34
C GLN A 133 19.51 12.69 -9.56
N SER A 134 19.62 11.38 -9.37
CA SER A 134 19.36 10.35 -10.37
C SER A 134 19.02 9.02 -9.66
N LEU A 135 18.45 8.07 -10.39
CA LEU A 135 18.20 6.73 -9.84
C LEU A 135 19.52 6.00 -9.51
N ALA A 136 20.56 6.14 -10.35
CA ALA A 136 21.83 5.48 -10.16
C ALA A 136 22.64 6.06 -8.98
N ARG A 137 22.52 7.38 -8.73
CA ARG A 137 23.19 8.09 -7.62
C ARG A 137 22.22 9.10 -7.03
N PRO A 138 21.49 8.75 -5.97
CA PRO A 138 20.50 9.63 -5.36
C PRO A 138 21.10 10.93 -4.82
N GLY A 139 22.34 10.89 -4.29
CA GLY A 139 23.08 12.07 -3.86
C GLY A 139 22.61 12.73 -2.56
N GLY A 140 21.53 12.21 -1.96
CA GLY A 140 20.92 12.70 -0.73
C GLY A 140 20.85 11.65 0.37
N ASN A 141 19.96 11.85 1.34
CA ASN A 141 19.72 10.90 2.42
C ASN A 141 18.60 9.88 2.10
N LEU A 142 18.06 9.88 0.87
CA LEU A 142 16.98 9.00 0.46
C LEU A 142 17.46 8.03 -0.64
N THR A 143 17.07 6.78 -0.50
CA THR A 143 17.20 5.70 -1.48
C THR A 143 16.04 4.74 -1.33
N GLY A 144 15.99 3.64 -2.07
CA GLY A 144 14.98 2.57 -1.91
C GLY A 144 14.49 1.98 -3.21
N VAL A 145 13.21 1.60 -3.21
CA VAL A 145 12.54 0.94 -4.35
C VAL A 145 11.39 1.82 -4.81
N PHE A 146 11.46 2.26 -6.06
CA PHE A 146 10.46 3.13 -6.68
C PHE A 146 9.95 2.49 -7.98
N LEU A 147 8.71 2.73 -8.30
CA LEU A 147 8.12 2.29 -9.55
C LEU A 147 7.56 3.49 -10.32
N ASP A 148 7.92 3.59 -11.60
CA ASP A 148 7.29 4.52 -12.53
C ASP A 148 5.94 3.96 -13.00
N LEU A 149 4.92 4.05 -12.14
CA LEU A 149 3.56 3.62 -12.49
C LEU A 149 2.89 4.46 -13.58
N PRO A 150 3.15 5.75 -13.77
CA PRO A 150 2.65 6.47 -14.93
C PRO A 150 2.89 5.75 -16.26
N GLY A 151 4.06 5.13 -16.44
CA GLY A 151 4.38 4.32 -17.62
C GLY A 151 3.48 3.09 -17.81
N LEU A 152 2.83 2.60 -16.75
CA LEU A 152 1.94 1.44 -16.80
C LEU A 152 0.46 1.78 -17.09
N ALA A 153 0.06 3.04 -16.99
CA ALA A 153 -1.35 3.40 -17.15
C ALA A 153 -1.93 2.98 -18.51
N GLY A 154 -1.15 3.13 -19.58
CA GLY A 154 -1.51 2.62 -20.91
C GLY A 154 -1.60 1.11 -20.98
N LYS A 155 -0.72 0.39 -20.26
CA LYS A 155 -0.73 -1.07 -20.21
C LYS A 155 -1.94 -1.61 -19.48
N TRP A 156 -2.33 -1.00 -18.36
CA TRP A 156 -3.57 -1.38 -17.66
C TRP A 156 -4.79 -1.20 -18.54
N LEU A 157 -4.89 -0.05 -19.21
CA LEU A 157 -6.02 0.23 -20.10
C LEU A 157 -6.06 -0.77 -21.27
N GLN A 158 -4.92 -1.08 -21.87
CA GLN A 158 -4.80 -2.09 -22.92
C GLN A 158 -5.28 -3.47 -22.43
N LEU A 159 -4.78 -3.97 -21.28
CA LEU A 159 -5.16 -5.26 -20.70
C LEU A 159 -6.66 -5.32 -20.40
N LEU A 160 -7.23 -4.24 -19.87
CA LEU A 160 -8.66 -4.14 -19.61
C LEU A 160 -9.48 -4.26 -20.88
N LEU A 161 -9.06 -3.58 -21.97
CA LEU A 161 -9.76 -3.63 -23.26
C LEU A 161 -9.54 -4.95 -23.99
N GLU A 162 -8.41 -5.63 -23.81
CA GLU A 162 -8.22 -7.01 -24.30
C GLU A 162 -9.23 -7.97 -23.64
N ALA A 163 -9.52 -7.80 -22.34
CA ALA A 163 -10.48 -8.63 -21.62
C ALA A 163 -11.95 -8.21 -21.85
N ALA A 164 -12.20 -6.93 -22.11
CA ALA A 164 -13.53 -6.36 -22.33
C ALA A 164 -13.54 -5.45 -23.57
N PRO A 165 -13.48 -6.03 -24.80
CA PRO A 165 -13.25 -5.26 -26.03
C PRO A 165 -14.46 -4.40 -26.45
N SER A 166 -15.62 -4.59 -25.86
CA SER A 166 -16.81 -3.77 -26.10
C SER A 166 -16.84 -2.48 -25.28
N ALA A 167 -15.98 -2.32 -24.26
CA ALA A 167 -15.97 -1.13 -23.43
C ALA A 167 -15.49 0.09 -24.23
N ARG A 168 -16.25 1.18 -24.17
CA ARG A 168 -15.93 2.47 -24.81
C ARG A 168 -15.82 3.60 -23.80
N ARG A 169 -16.47 3.47 -22.65
CA ARG A 169 -16.40 4.42 -21.55
C ARG A 169 -15.87 3.73 -20.31
N VAL A 170 -14.68 4.13 -19.86
CA VAL A 170 -13.94 3.53 -18.75
C VAL A 170 -13.91 4.51 -17.59
N GLY A 171 -14.41 4.10 -16.43
CA GLY A 171 -14.19 4.82 -15.18
C GLY A 171 -12.71 4.73 -14.78
N VAL A 172 -12.15 5.83 -14.32
CA VAL A 172 -10.79 5.86 -13.77
C VAL A 172 -10.85 6.27 -12.32
N LEU A 173 -10.67 5.31 -11.42
CA LEU A 173 -10.56 5.59 -10.00
C LEU A 173 -9.16 6.15 -9.70
N TRP A 174 -9.13 7.39 -9.26
CA TRP A 174 -7.92 8.14 -9.02
C TRP A 174 -7.95 8.81 -7.63
N ASP A 175 -6.85 8.69 -6.91
CA ASP A 175 -6.63 9.39 -5.65
C ASP A 175 -5.81 10.66 -5.90
N SER A 176 -6.44 11.82 -5.73
CA SER A 176 -5.80 13.13 -5.98
C SER A 176 -4.58 13.39 -5.09
N THR A 177 -4.44 12.70 -3.95
CA THR A 177 -3.27 12.84 -3.07
C THR A 177 -1.98 12.28 -3.68
N THR A 178 -2.08 11.43 -4.71
CA THR A 178 -0.93 10.87 -5.44
C THR A 178 -0.43 11.79 -6.58
N GLY A 179 -1.13 12.90 -6.83
CA GLY A 179 -0.82 13.81 -7.94
C GLY A 179 -1.44 13.38 -9.28
N ALA A 180 -1.28 14.20 -10.28
CA ALA A 180 -1.97 14.05 -11.57
C ALA A 180 -1.26 13.15 -12.60
N THR A 181 -0.02 12.73 -12.35
CA THR A 181 0.85 12.09 -13.36
C THR A 181 0.27 10.79 -13.90
N GLN A 182 -0.23 9.91 -13.05
CA GLN A 182 -0.88 8.66 -13.50
C GLN A 182 -2.17 8.92 -14.28
N LEU A 183 -2.99 9.87 -13.82
CA LEU A 183 -4.23 10.24 -14.50
C LEU A 183 -3.94 10.82 -15.89
N ALA A 184 -2.95 11.72 -16.00
CA ALA A 184 -2.54 12.29 -17.28
C ALA A 184 -2.03 11.21 -18.25
N ALA A 185 -1.26 10.24 -17.76
CA ALA A 185 -0.80 9.12 -18.58
C ALA A 185 -1.95 8.21 -19.04
N ALA A 186 -2.93 7.92 -18.16
CA ALA A 186 -4.13 7.18 -18.54
C ALA A 186 -4.95 7.92 -19.59
N GLN A 187 -5.12 9.23 -19.45
CA GLN A 187 -5.83 10.09 -20.43
C GLN A 187 -5.12 10.13 -21.79
N ALA A 188 -3.78 10.20 -21.79
CA ALA A 188 -3.00 10.14 -23.02
C ALA A 188 -3.17 8.79 -23.73
N ALA A 189 -3.11 7.68 -22.98
CA ALA A 189 -3.29 6.33 -23.51
C ALA A 189 -4.71 6.12 -24.08
N ALA A 190 -5.73 6.63 -23.39
CA ALA A 190 -7.13 6.51 -23.81
C ALA A 190 -7.41 7.12 -25.19
N LYS A 191 -6.74 8.23 -25.52
CA LYS A 191 -6.83 8.85 -26.85
C LYS A 191 -6.37 7.90 -27.95
N GLY A 192 -5.25 7.21 -27.73
CA GLY A 192 -4.72 6.22 -28.67
C GLY A 192 -5.61 4.97 -28.81
N LEU A 193 -6.26 4.56 -27.72
CA LEU A 193 -7.13 3.40 -27.66
C LEU A 193 -8.59 3.72 -28.03
N ARG A 194 -8.93 4.98 -28.30
CA ARG A 194 -10.27 5.46 -28.67
C ARG A 194 -11.35 5.11 -27.64
N VAL A 195 -11.02 5.28 -26.36
CA VAL A 195 -11.96 5.14 -25.26
C VAL A 195 -12.11 6.46 -24.51
N GLU A 196 -13.30 6.68 -23.98
CA GLU A 196 -13.61 7.83 -23.13
C GLU A 196 -13.33 7.46 -21.67
N LEU A 197 -12.68 8.38 -20.93
CA LEU A 197 -12.44 8.21 -19.51
C LEU A 197 -13.39 9.08 -18.68
N ALA A 198 -14.06 8.48 -17.71
CA ALA A 198 -14.81 9.16 -16.67
C ALA A 198 -14.00 9.13 -15.37
N VAL A 199 -13.51 10.28 -14.94
CA VAL A 199 -12.68 10.36 -13.72
C VAL A 199 -13.56 10.24 -12.48
N MET A 200 -13.18 9.33 -11.60
CA MET A 200 -13.78 9.05 -10.31
C MET A 200 -12.75 9.39 -9.23
N GLU A 201 -12.85 10.59 -8.68
CA GLU A 201 -11.87 11.07 -7.72
C GLU A 201 -12.15 10.52 -6.32
N LEU A 202 -11.13 9.90 -5.74
CA LEU A 202 -11.08 9.52 -4.34
C LEU A 202 -10.21 10.56 -3.61
N GLY A 203 -10.84 11.52 -2.96
CA GLY A 203 -10.10 12.56 -2.21
C GLY A 203 -9.65 12.03 -0.84
N GLY A 204 -8.41 12.29 -0.48
CA GLY A 204 -7.66 12.05 0.75
C GLY A 204 -8.36 11.49 2.00
N GLY A 205 -8.89 10.28 1.94
CA GLY A 205 -9.66 9.64 3.03
C GLY A 205 -11.17 9.64 2.81
N ALA A 206 -11.65 10.05 1.62
CA ALA A 206 -13.05 9.92 1.25
C ALA A 206 -13.44 8.43 1.10
N ALA A 207 -14.68 8.11 1.45
CA ALA A 207 -15.22 6.78 1.23
C ALA A 207 -15.24 6.44 -0.27
N PHE A 208 -14.99 5.18 -0.60
CA PHE A 208 -14.98 4.69 -1.97
C PHE A 208 -16.34 4.84 -2.68
N GLU A 209 -17.42 4.58 -1.96
CA GLU A 209 -18.77 4.45 -2.54
C GLU A 209 -19.29 5.74 -3.23
N PRO A 210 -19.09 6.97 -2.72
CA PRO A 210 -19.50 8.17 -3.43
C PRO A 210 -18.80 8.35 -4.78
N ALA A 211 -17.48 8.12 -4.84
CA ALA A 211 -16.71 8.21 -6.08
C ALA A 211 -17.18 7.15 -7.09
N ALA A 212 -17.40 5.92 -6.62
CA ALA A 212 -17.87 4.80 -7.42
C ALA A 212 -19.27 5.05 -8.00
N THR A 213 -20.19 5.60 -7.18
CA THR A 213 -21.57 5.94 -7.59
C THR A 213 -21.58 7.04 -8.65
N ALA A 214 -20.72 8.06 -8.53
CA ALA A 214 -20.58 9.10 -9.55
C ALA A 214 -20.16 8.51 -10.92
N GLY A 215 -19.26 7.52 -10.92
CA GLY A 215 -18.85 6.81 -12.14
C GLY A 215 -20.02 6.06 -12.81
N LEU A 216 -20.89 5.39 -12.03
CA LEU A 216 -22.09 4.73 -12.56
C LEU A 216 -23.04 5.73 -13.22
N GLY A 217 -23.23 6.89 -12.61
CA GLY A 217 -24.03 7.98 -13.18
C GLY A 217 -23.49 8.48 -14.53
N ALA A 218 -22.17 8.36 -14.74
CA ALA A 218 -21.52 8.67 -16.01
C ALA A 218 -21.64 7.55 -17.07
N GLY A 219 -22.25 6.40 -16.76
CA GLY A 219 -22.47 5.28 -17.70
C GLY A 219 -21.20 4.52 -18.05
N ILE A 220 -20.30 4.31 -17.10
CA ILE A 220 -19.09 3.51 -17.31
C ILE A 220 -19.41 2.05 -17.60
N GLN A 221 -18.61 1.41 -18.44
CA GLN A 221 -18.72 0.01 -18.85
C GLN A 221 -17.59 -0.86 -18.29
N ALA A 222 -16.51 -0.23 -17.86
CA ALA A 222 -15.36 -0.87 -17.25
C ALA A 222 -14.71 0.10 -16.25
N LEU A 223 -13.83 -0.41 -15.37
CA LEU A 223 -13.14 0.37 -14.34
C LEU A 223 -11.63 0.12 -14.38
N LEU A 224 -10.86 1.19 -14.52
CA LEU A 224 -9.43 1.23 -14.30
C LEU A 224 -9.17 1.82 -12.91
N GLN A 225 -8.46 1.13 -12.06
CA GLN A 225 -7.96 1.68 -10.80
C GLN A 225 -6.51 2.11 -10.98
N LEU A 226 -6.20 3.35 -10.63
CA LEU A 226 -4.83 3.83 -10.56
C LEU A 226 -4.20 3.46 -9.20
N SER A 227 -2.89 3.54 -9.11
CA SER A 227 -2.20 3.21 -7.86
C SER A 227 -2.36 4.30 -6.83
N SER A 228 -2.75 3.91 -5.62
CA SER A 228 -2.61 4.69 -4.40
C SER A 228 -2.73 3.79 -3.17
N PRO A 229 -2.17 4.18 -2.02
CA PRO A 229 -2.41 3.50 -0.75
C PRO A 229 -3.89 3.42 -0.39
N ALA A 230 -4.66 4.49 -0.63
CA ALA A 230 -6.10 4.52 -0.35
C ALA A 230 -6.87 3.52 -1.22
N ILE A 231 -6.62 3.49 -2.53
CA ILE A 231 -7.25 2.52 -3.44
C ILE A 231 -6.86 1.09 -3.07
N SER A 232 -5.61 0.86 -2.67
CA SER A 232 -5.15 -0.45 -2.18
C SER A 232 -5.94 -0.92 -0.94
N LEU A 233 -6.24 -0.03 0.00
CA LEU A 233 -7.05 -0.34 1.19
C LEU A 233 -8.48 -0.74 0.82
N HIS A 234 -9.05 -0.09 -0.20
CA HIS A 234 -10.41 -0.37 -0.69
C HIS A 234 -10.50 -1.52 -1.69
N SER A 235 -9.44 -2.32 -1.89
CA SER A 235 -9.42 -3.39 -2.91
C SER A 235 -10.58 -4.37 -2.81
N THR A 236 -10.95 -4.81 -1.60
CA THR A 236 -12.07 -5.75 -1.37
C THR A 236 -13.43 -5.08 -1.61
N GLU A 237 -13.60 -3.85 -1.14
CA GLU A 237 -14.83 -3.07 -1.34
C GLU A 237 -15.06 -2.78 -2.84
N SER A 238 -14.01 -2.35 -3.53
CA SER A 238 -14.07 -2.07 -4.96
C SER A 238 -14.29 -3.33 -5.79
N ALA A 239 -13.76 -4.49 -5.39
CA ALA A 239 -14.06 -5.77 -6.02
C ALA A 239 -15.54 -6.13 -5.87
N GLY A 240 -16.11 -5.97 -4.68
CA GLY A 240 -17.56 -6.17 -4.45
C GLY A 240 -18.42 -5.22 -5.31
N PHE A 241 -17.99 -3.96 -5.43
CA PHE A 241 -18.68 -2.97 -6.26
C PHE A 241 -18.69 -3.38 -7.75
N VAL A 242 -17.55 -3.75 -8.33
CA VAL A 242 -17.49 -4.12 -9.76
C VAL A 242 -18.26 -5.40 -10.06
N VAL A 243 -18.28 -6.35 -9.13
CA VAL A 243 -19.12 -7.57 -9.24
C VAL A 243 -20.60 -7.19 -9.21
N LYS A 244 -21.04 -6.40 -8.24
CA LYS A 244 -22.44 -5.95 -8.11
C LYS A 244 -22.94 -5.23 -9.35
N HIS A 245 -22.10 -4.39 -9.96
CA HIS A 245 -22.48 -3.57 -11.12
C HIS A 245 -22.04 -4.17 -12.46
N ARG A 246 -21.53 -5.40 -12.47
CA ARG A 246 -21.09 -6.13 -13.66
C ARG A 246 -20.09 -5.36 -14.52
N LEU A 247 -19.12 -4.72 -13.88
CA LEU A 247 -18.07 -3.97 -14.54
C LEU A 247 -16.81 -4.84 -14.70
N ALA A 248 -16.29 -4.92 -15.91
CA ALA A 248 -14.93 -5.41 -16.10
C ALA A 248 -13.94 -4.42 -15.47
N ALA A 249 -12.98 -4.90 -14.68
CA ALA A 249 -12.10 -3.99 -13.98
C ALA A 249 -10.67 -4.52 -13.86
N ILE A 250 -9.71 -3.59 -13.82
CA ILE A 250 -8.30 -3.85 -13.56
C ILE A 250 -7.77 -2.96 -12.43
N SER A 251 -6.89 -3.51 -11.64
CA SER A 251 -6.18 -2.84 -10.55
C SER A 251 -4.69 -3.15 -10.59
N PRO A 252 -3.78 -2.28 -10.12
CA PRO A 252 -2.39 -2.62 -9.88
C PRO A 252 -2.19 -3.59 -8.71
N PHE A 253 -3.23 -3.85 -7.92
CA PHE A 253 -3.13 -4.61 -6.67
C PHE A 253 -3.72 -6.01 -6.80
N ARG A 254 -2.89 -7.03 -6.59
CA ARG A 254 -3.25 -8.45 -6.61
C ARG A 254 -4.48 -8.76 -5.75
N ARG A 255 -4.57 -8.16 -4.55
CA ARG A 255 -5.71 -8.33 -3.64
C ARG A 255 -7.06 -8.02 -4.28
N PHE A 256 -7.11 -7.12 -5.25
CA PHE A 256 -8.33 -6.82 -5.99
C PHE A 256 -8.84 -8.03 -6.77
N ALA A 257 -7.95 -8.72 -7.51
CA ALA A 257 -8.32 -9.94 -8.25
C ALA A 257 -8.69 -11.09 -7.29
N GLU A 258 -7.95 -11.26 -6.20
CA GLU A 258 -8.23 -12.26 -5.15
C GLU A 258 -9.59 -12.02 -4.46
N SER A 259 -10.01 -10.75 -4.34
CA SER A 259 -11.31 -10.37 -3.77
C SER A 259 -12.48 -10.42 -4.75
N GLY A 260 -12.29 -10.89 -5.99
CA GLY A 260 -13.35 -11.04 -6.99
C GLY A 260 -13.30 -10.03 -8.15
N GLY A 261 -12.31 -9.14 -8.20
CA GLY A 261 -12.05 -8.31 -9.37
C GLY A 261 -11.55 -9.13 -10.56
N LEU A 262 -11.70 -8.62 -11.79
CA LEU A 262 -11.41 -9.38 -13.01
C LEU A 262 -9.91 -9.56 -13.23
N LEU A 263 -9.15 -8.45 -13.17
CA LEU A 263 -7.72 -8.42 -13.50
C LEU A 263 -6.93 -7.67 -12.45
N SER A 264 -5.71 -8.12 -12.17
CA SER A 264 -4.69 -7.25 -11.62
C SER A 264 -3.40 -7.36 -12.41
N TYR A 265 -2.70 -6.21 -12.57
CA TYR A 265 -1.38 -6.16 -13.15
C TYR A 265 -0.53 -5.14 -12.42
N GLY A 266 0.45 -5.62 -11.67
CA GLY A 266 1.28 -4.75 -10.83
C GLY A 266 2.52 -5.44 -10.31
N PRO A 267 3.38 -4.71 -9.58
CA PRO A 267 4.60 -5.25 -9.01
C PRO A 267 4.30 -6.18 -7.84
N ASP A 268 5.17 -7.16 -7.63
CA ASP A 268 5.20 -7.94 -6.40
C ASP A 268 5.66 -7.06 -5.22
N ARG A 269 4.68 -6.55 -4.46
CA ARG A 269 4.93 -5.65 -3.32
C ARG A 269 5.62 -6.36 -2.15
N VAL A 270 5.47 -7.67 -2.04
CA VAL A 270 6.14 -8.49 -1.01
C VAL A 270 7.63 -8.56 -1.33
N ASP A 271 8.00 -8.84 -2.60
CA ASP A 271 9.39 -8.80 -3.06
C ASP A 271 10.02 -7.41 -2.88
N MET A 272 9.31 -6.36 -3.28
CA MET A 272 9.78 -4.97 -3.08
C MET A 272 10.08 -4.66 -1.61
N SER A 273 9.23 -5.13 -0.70
CA SER A 273 9.43 -4.91 0.74
C SER A 273 10.61 -5.69 1.30
N ARG A 274 10.86 -6.91 0.82
CA ARG A 274 12.07 -7.67 1.15
C ARG A 274 13.33 -6.99 0.63
N ARG A 275 13.30 -6.42 -0.58
CA ARG A 275 14.41 -5.62 -1.13
C ARG A 275 14.67 -4.38 -0.29
N ALA A 276 13.62 -3.69 0.19
CA ALA A 276 13.78 -2.57 1.10
C ALA A 276 14.51 -2.96 2.40
N ALA A 277 14.27 -4.16 2.95
CA ALA A 277 15.05 -4.67 4.08
C ALA A 277 16.55 -4.83 3.74
N GLY A 278 16.88 -5.21 2.50
CA GLY A 278 18.28 -5.24 2.02
C GLY A 278 18.94 -3.86 2.00
N TYR A 279 18.21 -2.79 1.72
CA TYR A 279 18.73 -1.42 1.84
C TYR A 279 18.99 -1.05 3.30
N VAL A 280 18.10 -1.43 4.22
CA VAL A 280 18.30 -1.23 5.66
C VAL A 280 19.58 -1.91 6.12
N ASP A 281 19.80 -3.16 5.72
CA ASP A 281 21.02 -3.91 6.04
C ASP A 281 22.29 -3.18 5.57
N LYS A 282 22.31 -2.74 4.30
CA LYS A 282 23.45 -1.99 3.74
C LYS A 282 23.73 -0.71 4.53
N ILE A 283 22.68 0.05 4.89
CA ILE A 283 22.82 1.31 5.63
C ILE A 283 23.31 1.07 7.06
N LEU A 284 22.74 0.08 7.76
CA LEU A 284 23.19 -0.27 9.11
C LEU A 284 24.63 -0.79 9.14
N LYS A 285 25.14 -1.32 8.02
CA LYS A 285 26.55 -1.70 7.81
C LYS A 285 27.43 -0.55 7.33
N GLY A 286 26.90 0.67 7.28
CA GLY A 286 27.67 1.90 7.00
C GLY A 286 27.61 2.40 5.56
N ALA A 287 26.83 1.80 4.67
CA ALA A 287 26.61 2.34 3.33
C ALA A 287 25.83 3.66 3.39
N LYS A 288 26.18 4.61 2.54
CA LYS A 288 25.48 5.90 2.47
C LYS A 288 24.32 5.82 1.49
N PRO A 289 23.10 6.28 1.85
CA PRO A 289 21.98 6.34 0.93
C PRO A 289 22.30 7.04 -0.41
N ALA A 290 23.14 8.08 -0.36
CA ALA A 290 23.59 8.83 -1.52
C ALA A 290 24.24 7.98 -2.62
N ASP A 291 24.89 6.88 -2.22
CA ASP A 291 25.65 5.98 -3.10
C ASP A 291 24.89 4.70 -3.44
N LEU A 292 23.73 4.48 -2.84
CA LEU A 292 22.87 3.31 -3.10
C LEU A 292 21.87 3.66 -4.18
N ALA A 293 21.99 3.04 -5.34
CA ALA A 293 21.07 3.23 -6.46
C ALA A 293 19.63 2.94 -6.04
N ILE A 294 18.69 3.77 -6.50
CA ILE A 294 17.25 3.52 -6.39
C ILE A 294 16.91 2.40 -7.37
N GLU A 295 16.33 1.32 -6.87
CA GLU A 295 15.91 0.20 -7.70
C GLU A 295 14.47 0.40 -8.20
N GLN A 296 14.22 -0.12 -9.40
CA GLN A 296 12.88 -0.30 -9.95
C GLN A 296 12.53 -1.78 -9.95
N PRO A 297 11.29 -2.18 -9.60
CA PRO A 297 10.88 -3.57 -9.68
C PRO A 297 10.91 -4.04 -11.13
N ALA A 298 11.56 -5.17 -11.35
CA ALA A 298 11.64 -5.80 -12.67
C ALA A 298 10.54 -6.83 -12.91
N ARG A 299 9.84 -7.24 -11.86
CA ARG A 299 8.82 -8.28 -11.91
C ARG A 299 7.43 -7.70 -11.71
N PHE A 300 6.57 -7.96 -12.69
CA PHE A 300 5.15 -7.64 -12.66
C PHE A 300 4.36 -8.92 -12.78
N GLU A 301 3.23 -8.99 -12.09
CA GLU A 301 2.36 -10.14 -12.09
C GLU A 301 1.00 -9.77 -12.71
N LEU A 302 0.60 -10.55 -13.71
CA LEU A 302 -0.75 -10.52 -14.29
C LEU A 302 -1.56 -11.64 -13.64
N VAL A 303 -2.57 -11.26 -12.86
CA VAL A 303 -3.54 -12.20 -12.26
C VAL A 303 -4.88 -12.02 -12.95
N ILE A 304 -5.48 -13.13 -13.38
CA ILE A 304 -6.78 -13.17 -14.06
C ILE A 304 -7.74 -14.00 -13.22
N ASN A 305 -8.91 -13.46 -12.90
CA ASN A 305 -9.95 -14.18 -12.17
C ASN A 305 -11.04 -14.68 -13.14
N LEU A 306 -11.03 -15.98 -13.43
CA LEU A 306 -12.00 -16.60 -14.32
C LEU A 306 -13.40 -16.72 -13.70
N LYS A 307 -13.54 -16.77 -12.37
CA LYS A 307 -14.85 -16.68 -11.71
C LYS A 307 -15.51 -15.33 -12.00
N ALA A 308 -14.72 -14.24 -11.90
CA ALA A 308 -15.19 -12.91 -12.26
C ALA A 308 -15.54 -12.81 -13.75
N ALA A 309 -14.68 -13.33 -14.63
CA ALA A 309 -14.94 -13.34 -16.07
C ALA A 309 -16.27 -14.06 -16.39
N LYS A 310 -16.49 -15.25 -15.81
CA LYS A 310 -17.73 -16.02 -15.97
C LYS A 310 -18.96 -15.27 -15.47
N ALA A 311 -18.85 -14.62 -14.31
CA ALA A 311 -19.94 -13.83 -13.74
C ALA A 311 -20.31 -12.62 -14.60
N LEU A 312 -19.32 -12.05 -15.32
CA LEU A 312 -19.49 -10.94 -16.26
C LEU A 312 -19.94 -11.39 -17.66
N GLY A 313 -19.98 -12.70 -17.94
CA GLY A 313 -20.24 -13.24 -19.28
C GLY A 313 -19.11 -12.98 -20.27
N LEU A 314 -17.88 -12.79 -19.78
CA LEU A 314 -16.71 -12.51 -20.60
C LEU A 314 -15.94 -13.80 -20.91
N THR A 315 -15.50 -13.92 -22.15
CA THR A 315 -14.53 -14.95 -22.57
C THR A 315 -13.16 -14.31 -22.65
N ILE A 316 -12.26 -14.68 -21.77
CA ILE A 316 -10.89 -14.15 -21.76
C ILE A 316 -10.11 -14.76 -22.93
N PRO A 317 -9.49 -13.95 -23.81
CA PRO A 317 -8.71 -14.44 -24.94
C PRO A 317 -7.55 -15.34 -24.48
N GLN A 318 -7.29 -16.41 -25.22
CA GLN A 318 -6.21 -17.36 -24.92
C GLN A 318 -4.85 -16.64 -24.87
N ALA A 319 -4.63 -15.65 -25.74
CA ALA A 319 -3.43 -14.82 -25.75
C ALA A 319 -3.23 -14.01 -24.46
N LEU A 320 -4.30 -13.65 -23.75
CA LEU A 320 -4.24 -12.98 -22.46
C LEU A 320 -3.98 -14.00 -21.34
N LEU A 321 -4.64 -15.16 -21.39
CA LEU A 321 -4.42 -16.25 -20.42
C LEU A 321 -2.99 -16.78 -20.45
N SER A 322 -2.37 -16.91 -21.61
CA SER A 322 -0.98 -17.39 -21.74
C SER A 322 0.07 -16.42 -21.18
N ARG A 323 -0.32 -15.18 -20.93
CA ARG A 323 0.52 -14.14 -20.32
C ARG A 323 0.29 -14.00 -18.82
N ALA A 324 -0.72 -14.68 -18.27
CA ALA A 324 -1.02 -14.61 -16.86
C ALA A 324 0.03 -15.39 -16.04
N ASP A 325 0.51 -14.78 -14.98
CA ASP A 325 1.34 -15.44 -13.97
C ASP A 325 0.48 -16.33 -13.07
N GLU A 326 -0.81 -15.92 -12.87
CA GLU A 326 -1.78 -16.69 -12.11
C GLU A 326 -3.19 -16.56 -12.68
N VAL A 327 -3.93 -17.67 -12.64
CA VAL A 327 -5.34 -17.75 -13.04
C VAL A 327 -6.15 -18.29 -11.88
N ILE A 328 -7.01 -17.45 -11.28
CA ILE A 328 -7.94 -17.82 -10.21
C ILE A 328 -9.17 -18.51 -10.85
N GLN A 329 -9.39 -19.78 -10.47
CA GLN A 329 -10.47 -20.63 -10.98
C GLN A 329 -11.61 -20.78 -9.98
#